data_4416aaa9d79d81c01cf2912ad4a74a33
#
_entry.id   4416aaa9d79d81c01cf2912ad4a74a33
#
_cell.length_a   1.000
_cell.length_b   1.000
_cell.length_c   1.000
_cell.angle_alpha   90.00
_cell.angle_beta   90.00
_cell.angle_gamma   90.00
#
_symmetry.space_group_name_H-M   'P 1'
#
loop_
_entity.id
_entity.type
_entity.pdbx_description
1 polymer ?
#
loop_
_entity_poly.entity_id
_entity_poly.type
_entity_poly.pdbx_seq_one_letter_code
_entity_poly.pdbx_strand_id
1 'polypeptide(L)'
;MTLSSASLLLASLLILPLQGAKIDERIKTASSKLQETKQTYTSLNSKLEATASKIIKQKQAVGVQQKHINTLVTELRSKETVYQSNKQNLRGLQTQQDLLVKTQNDIEQRLVFAIARNTSLSLLINDDRAKEANSIITEEALKLHLKQINTEIKELNFVYGENVVKIAALSNQTTALKQSIAIIDKQKQNVLATKTENEKAILALEKEKAEYKRSLGRILNQQRSLQNTLASLNIIKREAMKPKKAPPSLVAQKPGSKPLPQGTREAVAQYQPSKTASYSGVRTIAPLDGYVVTKRFGPYTDPIYGIRIHNESVSLRPTDSDAKVKAIFNGKVILAKPTAMLENVIIIEHDNGLHTIYAHLDKIAPTVVVGQRLKQGAIIGRVARELMFQVTQRNAHIDPMQVIR
;
A
#
# COMPACT_ATOMS: atom_id res chain seq x y z
N MET A 1 10.14 29.00 89.85
CA MET A 1 10.92 27.76 89.78
C MET A 1 10.55 27.11 88.44
N THR A 2 11.29 27.47 87.41
CA THR A 2 12.34 26.73 86.72
C THR A 2 12.00 25.31 86.32
N LEU A 3 11.96 25.09 85.01
CA LEU A 3 12.35 23.93 84.22
C LEU A 3 11.47 23.94 83.00
N SER A 4 11.90 23.84 81.78
CA SER A 4 13.17 23.66 81.11
C SER A 4 12.93 23.67 79.63
N SER A 5 13.64 24.51 78.97
CA SER A 5 13.72 24.61 77.49
C SER A 5 14.64 23.51 76.94
N ALA A 6 14.09 22.38 76.56
CA ALA A 6 14.86 21.33 75.88
C ALA A 6 13.98 20.32 75.11
N SER A 7 13.16 20.72 74.10
CA SER A 7 12.47 19.79 73.27
C SER A 7 12.07 20.39 71.92
N LEU A 8 12.88 21.24 71.29
CA LEU A 8 12.56 21.91 70.02
C LEU A 8 13.67 21.82 68.96
N LEU A 9 14.58 20.84 69.06
CA LEU A 9 15.71 20.71 68.12
C LEU A 9 15.90 19.33 67.49
N LEU A 10 14.86 18.47 67.44
CA LEU A 10 14.94 17.14 66.83
C LEU A 10 13.91 16.90 65.68
N ALA A 11 13.18 17.92 65.22
CA ALA A 11 12.18 17.78 64.16
C ALA A 11 12.63 18.27 62.73
N SER A 12 13.89 18.80 62.61
CA SER A 12 14.36 19.39 61.35
C SER A 12 15.32 18.51 60.56
N LEU A 13 15.62 17.27 60.98
CA LEU A 13 16.60 16.41 60.28
C LEU A 13 16.03 15.22 59.54
N LEU A 14 14.69 15.09 59.42
CA LEU A 14 14.01 13.94 58.75
C LEU A 14 13.31 14.29 57.44
N ILE A 15 13.46 15.52 56.94
CA ILE A 15 12.77 15.92 55.65
C ILE A 15 13.68 15.88 54.41
N LEU A 16 15.01 15.72 54.59
CA LEU A 16 15.95 15.68 53.46
C LEU A 16 15.95 14.40 52.57
N PRO A 17 15.65 13.19 53.07
CA PRO A 17 15.66 12.01 52.17
C PRO A 17 14.44 11.89 51.26
N LEU A 18 13.29 12.52 51.58
CA LEU A 18 12.09 12.42 50.77
C LEU A 18 12.12 13.27 49.47
N GLN A 19 12.92 14.33 49.44
CA GLN A 19 13.09 15.13 48.21
C GLN A 19 14.07 14.49 47.23
N GLY A 20 15.10 13.80 47.72
CA GLY A 20 16.01 13.02 46.89
C GLY A 20 15.32 11.88 46.15
N ALA A 21 14.51 11.09 46.86
CA ALA A 21 13.75 9.98 46.26
C ALA A 21 12.75 10.42 45.17
N LYS A 22 12.10 11.58 45.34
CA LYS A 22 11.21 12.16 44.32
C LYS A 22 11.98 12.68 43.09
N ILE A 23 13.20 13.17 43.30
CA ILE A 23 14.05 13.62 42.19
C ILE A 23 14.59 12.43 41.42
N ASP A 24 15.04 11.37 42.09
CA ASP A 24 15.51 10.14 41.45
C ASP A 24 14.40 9.41 40.67
N GLU A 25 13.16 9.38 41.17
CA GLU A 25 12.03 8.84 40.51
C GLU A 25 11.65 9.67 39.25
N ARG A 26 11.74 10.99 39.33
CA ARG A 26 11.53 11.89 38.17
C ARG A 26 12.66 11.77 37.14
N ILE A 27 13.89 11.55 37.57
CA ILE A 27 15.04 11.28 36.71
C ILE A 27 14.86 9.91 36.03
N LYS A 28 14.42 8.88 36.76
CA LYS A 28 14.16 7.55 36.25
C LYS A 28 13.01 7.52 35.25
N THR A 29 11.91 8.21 35.51
CA THR A 29 10.78 8.36 34.60
C THR A 29 11.11 9.25 33.39
N ALA A 30 11.91 10.27 33.54
CA ALA A 30 12.42 11.08 32.45
C ALA A 30 13.42 10.29 31.58
N SER A 31 14.28 9.46 32.18
CA SER A 31 15.21 8.60 31.42
C SER A 31 14.50 7.45 30.68
N SER A 32 13.48 6.84 31.29
CA SER A 32 12.68 5.80 30.59
C SER A 32 11.87 6.39 29.42
N LYS A 33 11.24 7.56 29.61
CA LYS A 33 10.57 8.29 28.49
C LYS A 33 11.57 8.74 27.43
N LEU A 34 12.77 9.12 27.80
CA LEU A 34 13.84 9.45 26.86
C LEU A 34 14.27 8.21 26.08
N GLN A 35 14.35 7.06 26.74
CA GLN A 35 14.71 5.79 26.09
C GLN A 35 13.63 5.29 25.13
N GLU A 36 12.36 5.47 25.47
CA GLU A 36 11.21 5.15 24.63
C GLU A 36 11.10 6.08 23.41
N THR A 37 11.34 7.38 23.63
CA THR A 37 11.43 8.36 22.54
C THR A 37 12.64 8.08 21.63
N LYS A 38 13.75 7.61 22.19
CA LYS A 38 15.00 7.23 21.55
C LYS A 38 14.81 6.06 20.55
N GLN A 39 14.04 5.03 20.93
CA GLN A 39 13.70 3.92 20.03
C GLN A 39 12.84 4.35 18.84
N THR A 40 12.07 5.41 19.02
CA THR A 40 11.13 5.90 18.01
C THR A 40 11.82 6.69 16.89
N TYR A 41 12.86 7.48 17.20
CA TYR A 41 13.47 8.40 16.23
C TYR A 41 14.51 7.76 15.30
N THR A 42 15.37 6.89 15.79
CA THR A 42 16.40 6.23 14.95
C THR A 42 15.79 5.20 13.99
N SER A 43 14.66 4.58 14.39
CA SER A 43 13.91 3.71 13.49
C SER A 43 13.09 4.49 12.47
N LEU A 44 12.88 5.80 12.68
CA LEU A 44 11.96 6.60 11.87
C LEU A 44 12.52 6.87 10.48
N ASN A 45 13.80 7.20 10.34
CA ASN A 45 14.42 7.48 9.04
C ASN A 45 14.51 6.20 8.16
N SER A 46 15.01 5.10 8.72
CA SER A 46 15.09 3.83 7.97
C SER A 46 13.71 3.26 7.65
N LYS A 47 12.75 3.39 8.57
CA LYS A 47 11.36 3.04 8.33
C LYS A 47 10.72 3.93 7.27
N LEU A 48 11.07 5.20 7.23
CA LEU A 48 10.53 6.14 6.26
C LEU A 48 10.96 5.77 4.83
N GLU A 49 12.24 5.46 4.62
CA GLU A 49 12.76 5.03 3.32
C GLU A 49 12.16 3.69 2.87
N ALA A 50 12.09 2.71 3.80
CA ALA A 50 11.46 1.42 3.53
C ALA A 50 9.98 1.57 3.19
N THR A 51 9.25 2.40 3.96
CA THR A 51 7.83 2.67 3.72
C THR A 51 7.62 3.43 2.41
N ALA A 52 8.48 4.40 2.08
CA ALA A 52 8.42 5.10 0.80
C ALA A 52 8.60 4.13 -0.38
N SER A 53 9.61 3.26 -0.33
CA SER A 53 9.84 2.25 -1.35
C SER A 53 8.64 1.29 -1.50
N LYS A 54 8.06 0.85 -0.37
CA LYS A 54 6.86 0.00 -0.35
C LYS A 54 5.67 0.70 -0.99
N ILE A 55 5.40 1.95 -0.61
CA ILE A 55 4.31 2.77 -1.17
C ILE A 55 4.46 2.93 -2.69
N ILE A 56 5.68 3.18 -3.19
CA ILE A 56 5.94 3.32 -4.63
C ILE A 56 5.65 2.02 -5.36
N LYS A 57 6.14 0.88 -4.84
CA LYS A 57 5.88 -0.44 -5.43
C LYS A 57 4.38 -0.77 -5.44
N GLN A 58 3.69 -0.55 -4.32
CA GLN A 58 2.24 -0.77 -4.22
C GLN A 58 1.46 0.13 -5.17
N LYS A 59 1.84 1.42 -5.28
CA LYS A 59 1.22 2.36 -6.21
C LYS A 59 1.36 1.89 -7.66
N GLN A 60 2.53 1.38 -8.04
CA GLN A 60 2.76 0.81 -9.37
C GLN A 60 1.91 -0.43 -9.60
N ALA A 61 1.89 -1.38 -8.64
CA ALA A 61 1.09 -2.60 -8.71
C ALA A 61 -0.42 -2.29 -8.86
N VAL A 62 -0.96 -1.41 -8.01
CA VAL A 62 -2.35 -0.93 -8.09
C VAL A 62 -2.63 -0.27 -9.44
N GLY A 63 -1.69 0.53 -9.96
CA GLY A 63 -1.84 1.16 -11.27
C GLY A 63 -1.89 0.17 -12.44
N VAL A 64 -1.06 -0.86 -12.42
CA VAL A 64 -1.07 -1.96 -13.41
C VAL A 64 -2.37 -2.75 -13.30
N GLN A 65 -2.77 -3.11 -12.09
CA GLN A 65 -4.00 -3.86 -11.83
C GLN A 65 -5.24 -3.07 -12.27
N GLN A 66 -5.29 -1.75 -12.04
CA GLN A 66 -6.37 -0.90 -12.50
C GLN A 66 -6.47 -0.84 -14.03
N LYS A 67 -5.34 -0.77 -14.74
CA LYS A 67 -5.31 -0.84 -16.20
C LYS A 67 -5.86 -2.17 -16.70
N HIS A 68 -5.42 -3.28 -16.09
CA HIS A 68 -5.91 -4.60 -16.43
C HIS A 68 -7.43 -4.74 -16.21
N ILE A 69 -7.95 -4.26 -15.08
CA ILE A 69 -9.39 -4.21 -14.82
C ILE A 69 -10.14 -3.43 -15.91
N ASN A 70 -9.62 -2.26 -16.30
CA ASN A 70 -10.25 -1.44 -17.35
C ASN A 70 -10.31 -2.19 -18.68
N THR A 71 -9.24 -2.89 -19.06
CA THR A 71 -9.23 -3.74 -20.27
C THR A 71 -10.28 -4.85 -20.17
N LEU A 72 -10.33 -5.59 -19.05
CA LEU A 72 -11.32 -6.65 -18.84
C LEU A 72 -12.76 -6.12 -18.85
N VAL A 73 -13.01 -4.96 -18.26
CA VAL A 73 -14.34 -4.31 -18.29
C VAL A 73 -14.73 -3.94 -19.73
N THR A 74 -13.80 -3.46 -20.54
CA THR A 74 -14.04 -3.13 -21.95
C THR A 74 -14.36 -4.39 -22.75
N GLU A 75 -13.59 -5.46 -22.56
CA GLU A 75 -13.86 -6.76 -23.19
C GLU A 75 -15.20 -7.35 -22.78
N LEU A 76 -15.56 -7.27 -21.50
CA LEU A 76 -16.88 -7.74 -21.02
C LEU A 76 -18.01 -6.92 -21.62
N ARG A 77 -17.83 -5.62 -21.79
CA ARG A 77 -18.84 -4.75 -22.40
C ARG A 77 -19.08 -5.14 -23.87
N SER A 78 -18.02 -5.46 -24.61
CA SER A 78 -18.17 -5.95 -25.99
C SER A 78 -18.88 -7.31 -26.07
N LYS A 79 -18.67 -8.18 -25.08
CA LYS A 79 -19.32 -9.49 -24.98
C LYS A 79 -20.73 -9.45 -24.41
N GLU A 80 -21.14 -8.36 -23.78
CA GLU A 80 -22.47 -8.25 -23.17
C GLU A 80 -23.60 -8.33 -24.20
N THR A 81 -23.44 -7.72 -25.37
CA THR A 81 -24.40 -7.81 -26.46
C THR A 81 -24.53 -9.26 -26.97
N VAL A 82 -23.38 -9.94 -27.11
CA VAL A 82 -23.36 -11.37 -27.50
C VAL A 82 -24.02 -12.23 -26.42
N TYR A 83 -23.76 -11.95 -25.15
CA TYR A 83 -24.37 -12.66 -24.03
C TYR A 83 -25.91 -12.53 -24.04
N GLN A 84 -26.44 -11.33 -24.23
CA GLN A 84 -27.88 -11.09 -24.27
C GLN A 84 -28.51 -11.76 -25.50
N SER A 85 -27.88 -11.67 -26.68
CA SER A 85 -28.30 -12.37 -27.87
C SER A 85 -28.31 -13.89 -27.67
N ASN A 86 -27.25 -14.45 -27.11
CA ASN A 86 -27.18 -15.89 -26.84
C ASN A 86 -28.25 -16.35 -25.85
N LYS A 87 -28.55 -15.55 -24.83
CA LYS A 87 -29.62 -15.85 -23.88
C LYS A 87 -31.01 -15.83 -24.50
N GLN A 88 -31.24 -14.89 -25.41
CA GLN A 88 -32.50 -14.84 -26.18
C GLN A 88 -32.62 -16.00 -27.14
N ASN A 89 -31.56 -16.30 -27.90
CA ASN A 89 -31.50 -17.44 -28.82
C ASN A 89 -31.70 -18.77 -28.07
N LEU A 90 -31.08 -18.93 -26.89
CA LEU A 90 -31.25 -20.13 -26.08
C LEU A 90 -32.73 -20.35 -25.70
N ARG A 91 -33.46 -19.32 -25.32
CA ARG A 91 -34.91 -19.41 -25.04
C ARG A 91 -35.69 -19.83 -26.26
N GLY A 92 -35.39 -19.21 -27.40
CA GLY A 92 -36.03 -19.58 -28.68
C GLY A 92 -35.80 -21.02 -29.06
N LEU A 93 -34.54 -21.50 -28.97
CA LEU A 93 -34.18 -22.88 -29.26
C LEU A 93 -34.83 -23.89 -28.30
N GLN A 94 -34.93 -23.55 -27.01
CA GLN A 94 -35.62 -24.38 -26.03
C GLN A 94 -37.12 -24.54 -26.41
N THR A 95 -37.78 -23.42 -26.72
CA THR A 95 -39.20 -23.48 -27.16
C THR A 95 -39.40 -24.33 -28.44
N GLN A 96 -38.49 -24.19 -29.43
CA GLN A 96 -38.51 -25.01 -30.61
C GLN A 96 -38.27 -26.50 -30.32
N GLN A 97 -37.34 -26.81 -29.43
CA GLN A 97 -37.04 -28.16 -28.98
C GLN A 97 -38.27 -28.81 -28.32
N ASP A 98 -38.92 -28.09 -27.40
CA ASP A 98 -40.11 -28.56 -26.71
C ASP A 98 -41.26 -28.85 -27.68
N LEU A 99 -41.46 -27.99 -28.69
CA LEU A 99 -42.45 -28.19 -29.73
C LEU A 99 -42.14 -29.42 -30.60
N LEU A 100 -40.89 -29.60 -31.02
CA LEU A 100 -40.46 -30.76 -31.79
C LEU A 100 -40.60 -32.07 -31.05
N VAL A 101 -40.26 -32.09 -29.73
CA VAL A 101 -40.46 -33.27 -28.87
C VAL A 101 -41.94 -33.63 -28.77
N LYS A 102 -42.82 -32.61 -28.62
CA LYS A 102 -44.26 -32.83 -28.59
C LYS A 102 -44.76 -33.39 -29.92
N THR A 103 -44.31 -32.85 -31.06
CA THR A 103 -44.63 -33.33 -32.39
C THR A 103 -44.13 -34.77 -32.61
N GLN A 104 -42.93 -35.08 -32.11
CA GLN A 104 -42.37 -36.43 -32.17
C GLN A 104 -43.27 -37.45 -31.46
N ASN A 105 -43.72 -37.12 -30.24
CA ASN A 105 -44.62 -37.99 -29.47
C ASN A 105 -45.96 -38.22 -30.21
N ASP A 106 -46.50 -37.20 -30.89
CA ASP A 106 -47.69 -37.33 -31.74
C ASP A 106 -47.46 -38.26 -32.92
N ILE A 107 -46.33 -38.10 -33.63
CA ILE A 107 -45.93 -38.98 -34.72
C ILE A 107 -45.76 -40.41 -34.23
N GLU A 108 -45.14 -40.65 -33.10
CA GLU A 108 -44.98 -41.98 -32.50
C GLU A 108 -46.32 -42.66 -32.24
N GLN A 109 -47.27 -41.93 -31.64
CA GLN A 109 -48.63 -42.45 -31.40
C GLN A 109 -49.36 -42.81 -32.71
N ARG A 110 -49.31 -41.96 -33.73
CA ARG A 110 -49.87 -42.18 -35.00
C ARG A 110 -49.25 -43.37 -35.73
N LEU A 111 -47.89 -43.48 -35.61
CA LEU A 111 -47.16 -44.61 -36.22
C LEU A 111 -47.56 -45.95 -35.59
N VAL A 112 -47.62 -46.00 -34.24
CA VAL A 112 -48.07 -47.18 -33.52
C VAL A 112 -49.50 -47.58 -33.95
N PHE A 113 -50.40 -46.60 -34.04
CA PHE A 113 -51.76 -46.84 -34.45
C PHE A 113 -51.83 -47.31 -35.91
N ALA A 114 -51.06 -46.72 -36.84
CA ALA A 114 -51.02 -47.15 -38.21
C ALA A 114 -50.46 -48.57 -38.38
N ILE A 115 -49.39 -48.92 -37.63
CA ILE A 115 -48.83 -50.26 -37.61
C ILE A 115 -49.84 -51.28 -37.08
N ALA A 116 -50.50 -50.97 -35.94
CA ALA A 116 -51.51 -51.83 -35.36
C ALA A 116 -52.70 -52.10 -36.40
N ARG A 117 -53.17 -51.03 -37.03
CA ARG A 117 -54.21 -51.13 -38.10
C ARG A 117 -53.75 -51.89 -39.26
N ASN A 118 -52.51 -51.71 -39.73
CA ASN A 118 -51.93 -52.52 -40.84
C ASN A 118 -51.87 -53.99 -40.47
N THR A 119 -51.42 -54.34 -39.29
CA THR A 119 -51.34 -55.74 -38.82
C THR A 119 -52.72 -56.38 -38.72
N SER A 120 -53.70 -55.67 -38.12
CA SER A 120 -55.07 -56.17 -37.97
C SER A 120 -55.72 -56.42 -39.32
N LEU A 121 -55.57 -55.51 -40.27
CA LEU A 121 -56.13 -55.68 -41.63
C LEU A 121 -55.42 -56.77 -42.42
N SER A 122 -54.12 -56.95 -42.28
CA SER A 122 -53.34 -58.02 -42.88
C SER A 122 -53.84 -59.41 -42.41
N LEU A 123 -54.16 -59.52 -41.11
CA LEU A 123 -54.72 -60.76 -40.55
C LEU A 123 -56.10 -61.09 -41.12
N LEU A 124 -56.92 -60.08 -41.36
CA LEU A 124 -58.27 -60.27 -41.97
C LEU A 124 -58.20 -60.74 -43.41
N ILE A 125 -57.23 -60.31 -44.20
CA ILE A 125 -57.04 -60.73 -45.59
C ILE A 125 -56.56 -62.18 -45.70
N ASN A 126 -55.75 -62.62 -44.74
CA ASN A 126 -55.19 -63.97 -44.72
C ASN A 126 -56.14 -65.04 -44.12
N ASP A 127 -57.34 -64.62 -43.63
CA ASP A 127 -58.34 -65.58 -43.14
C ASP A 127 -59.15 -66.22 -44.34
N ASP A 128 -58.82 -67.46 -44.65
CA ASP A 128 -59.41 -68.26 -45.78
C ASP A 128 -60.91 -68.54 -45.68
N ARG A 129 -61.60 -68.04 -44.63
CA ARG A 129 -63.00 -68.33 -44.34
C ARG A 129 -64.02 -67.47 -45.10
N ALA A 130 -63.59 -66.50 -45.93
CA ALA A 130 -64.49 -65.52 -46.59
C ALA A 130 -64.41 -65.55 -48.08
N LYS A 131 -64.59 -66.73 -48.71
CA LYS A 131 -64.57 -66.85 -50.18
C LYS A 131 -65.98 -66.95 -50.80
N GLU A 132 -66.82 -65.94 -50.64
CA GLU A 132 -68.09 -65.76 -51.42
C GLU A 132 -67.87 -64.59 -52.40
N ALA A 133 -68.70 -64.58 -53.57
CA ALA A 133 -68.50 -63.63 -54.65
C ALA A 133 -68.46 -62.14 -54.29
N ASN A 134 -69.08 -61.74 -53.14
CA ASN A 134 -68.97 -60.38 -52.58
C ASN A 134 -67.63 -60.14 -51.92
N SER A 135 -66.81 -61.16 -51.68
CA SER A 135 -65.54 -61.05 -50.97
C SER A 135 -64.44 -60.46 -51.86
N ILE A 136 -64.51 -60.60 -53.19
CA ILE A 136 -63.50 -60.08 -54.14
C ILE A 136 -63.43 -58.53 -54.05
N ILE A 137 -64.61 -57.87 -54.05
CA ILE A 137 -64.65 -56.40 -53.95
C ILE A 137 -64.14 -55.94 -52.58
N THR A 138 -64.50 -56.68 -51.53
CA THR A 138 -64.07 -56.42 -50.16
C THR A 138 -62.56 -56.64 -49.96
N GLU A 139 -62.04 -57.74 -50.62
CA GLU A 139 -60.62 -58.04 -50.57
C GLU A 139 -59.79 -56.99 -51.33
N GLU A 140 -60.24 -56.52 -52.50
CA GLU A 140 -59.56 -55.50 -53.25
C GLU A 140 -59.59 -54.12 -52.53
N ALA A 141 -60.73 -53.80 -51.94
CA ALA A 141 -60.84 -52.60 -51.08
C ALA A 141 -59.91 -52.67 -49.84
N LEU A 142 -59.80 -53.82 -49.21
CA LEU A 142 -58.87 -54.07 -48.12
C LEU A 142 -57.38 -53.94 -48.52
N LYS A 143 -57.04 -54.53 -49.74
CA LYS A 143 -55.68 -54.40 -50.31
C LYS A 143 -55.34 -52.97 -50.64
N LEU A 144 -56.27 -52.17 -51.18
CA LEU A 144 -56.06 -50.74 -51.43
C LEU A 144 -55.87 -49.99 -50.14
N HIS A 145 -56.65 -50.29 -49.12
CA HIS A 145 -56.56 -49.68 -47.85
C HIS A 145 -55.20 -49.99 -47.11
N LEU A 146 -54.75 -51.27 -47.22
CA LEU A 146 -53.43 -51.67 -46.74
C LEU A 146 -52.30 -50.93 -47.48
N LYS A 147 -52.40 -50.73 -48.76
CA LYS A 147 -51.45 -49.97 -49.57
C LYS A 147 -51.38 -48.51 -49.05
N GLN A 148 -52.53 -47.93 -48.77
CA GLN A 148 -52.65 -46.57 -48.23
C GLN A 148 -52.01 -46.48 -46.86
N ILE A 149 -52.27 -47.41 -45.92
CA ILE A 149 -51.65 -47.44 -44.54
C ILE A 149 -50.15 -47.64 -44.67
N ASN A 150 -49.67 -48.52 -45.54
CA ASN A 150 -48.21 -48.69 -45.74
C ASN A 150 -47.55 -47.46 -46.29
N THR A 151 -48.20 -46.62 -47.09
CA THR A 151 -47.73 -45.35 -47.55
C THR A 151 -47.65 -44.34 -46.34
N GLU A 152 -48.74 -44.29 -45.54
CA GLU A 152 -48.79 -43.46 -44.32
C GLU A 152 -47.67 -43.84 -43.33
N ILE A 153 -47.40 -45.13 -43.10
CA ILE A 153 -46.32 -45.62 -42.27
C ILE A 153 -44.95 -45.16 -42.81
N LYS A 154 -44.71 -45.23 -44.11
CA LYS A 154 -43.48 -44.77 -44.74
C LYS A 154 -43.27 -43.25 -44.55
N GLU A 155 -44.31 -42.45 -44.80
CA GLU A 155 -44.31 -41.03 -44.61
C GLU A 155 -44.05 -40.63 -43.14
N LEU A 156 -44.74 -41.25 -42.15
CA LEU A 156 -44.55 -41.04 -40.75
C LEU A 156 -43.12 -41.40 -40.27
N ASN A 157 -42.59 -42.54 -40.76
CA ASN A 157 -41.21 -42.94 -40.48
C ASN A 157 -40.19 -41.94 -41.00
N PHE A 158 -40.42 -41.42 -42.23
CA PHE A 158 -39.54 -40.37 -42.77
C PHE A 158 -39.55 -39.10 -41.92
N VAL A 159 -40.74 -38.59 -41.59
CA VAL A 159 -40.88 -37.36 -40.71
C VAL A 159 -40.34 -37.60 -39.33
N TYR A 160 -40.51 -38.80 -38.76
CA TYR A 160 -39.92 -39.18 -37.49
C TYR A 160 -38.39 -39.07 -37.54
N GLY A 161 -37.78 -39.68 -38.56
CA GLY A 161 -36.32 -39.64 -38.73
C GLY A 161 -35.77 -38.20 -38.85
N GLU A 162 -36.45 -37.36 -39.67
CA GLU A 162 -36.08 -35.94 -39.77
C GLU A 162 -36.16 -35.20 -38.43
N ASN A 163 -37.22 -35.46 -37.66
CA ASN A 163 -37.38 -34.81 -36.35
C ASN A 163 -36.30 -35.24 -35.35
N VAL A 164 -35.90 -36.51 -35.32
CA VAL A 164 -34.80 -37.00 -34.50
C VAL A 164 -33.52 -36.21 -34.79
N VAL A 165 -33.18 -36.04 -36.08
CA VAL A 165 -32.00 -35.28 -36.51
C VAL A 165 -32.10 -33.81 -36.09
N LYS A 166 -33.28 -33.18 -36.27
CA LYS A 166 -33.52 -31.76 -35.86
C LYS A 166 -33.40 -31.58 -34.35
N ILE A 167 -33.97 -32.48 -33.54
CA ILE A 167 -33.87 -32.45 -32.07
C ILE A 167 -32.41 -32.59 -31.63
N ALA A 168 -31.66 -33.52 -32.24
CA ALA A 168 -30.23 -33.69 -31.91
C ALA A 168 -29.41 -32.43 -32.23
N ALA A 169 -29.64 -31.82 -33.40
CA ALA A 169 -28.97 -30.60 -33.82
C ALA A 169 -29.28 -29.44 -32.86
N LEU A 170 -30.55 -29.24 -32.49
CA LEU A 170 -30.96 -28.21 -31.52
C LEU A 170 -30.39 -28.45 -30.11
N SER A 171 -30.31 -29.70 -29.68
CA SER A 171 -29.70 -30.08 -28.41
C SER A 171 -28.23 -29.69 -28.36
N ASN A 172 -27.48 -29.95 -29.43
CA ASN A 172 -26.06 -29.56 -29.55
C ASN A 172 -25.91 -28.04 -29.55
N GLN A 173 -26.73 -27.28 -30.28
CA GLN A 173 -26.71 -25.82 -30.28
C GLN A 173 -27.04 -25.23 -28.89
N THR A 174 -28.05 -25.80 -28.23
CA THR A 174 -28.45 -25.42 -26.87
C THR A 174 -27.30 -25.63 -25.88
N THR A 175 -26.59 -26.74 -25.96
CA THR A 175 -25.45 -27.08 -25.13
C THR A 175 -24.29 -26.09 -25.35
N ALA A 176 -23.95 -25.80 -26.60
CA ALA A 176 -22.90 -24.84 -26.95
C ALA A 176 -23.22 -23.42 -26.43
N LEU A 177 -24.48 -22.97 -26.57
CA LEU A 177 -24.91 -21.68 -26.02
C LEU A 177 -24.86 -21.63 -24.51
N LYS A 178 -25.28 -22.68 -23.81
CA LYS A 178 -25.16 -22.77 -22.33
C LYS A 178 -23.71 -22.68 -21.88
N GLN A 179 -22.80 -23.37 -22.57
CA GLN A 179 -21.37 -23.29 -22.28
C GLN A 179 -20.82 -21.87 -22.51
N SER A 180 -21.16 -21.22 -23.59
CA SER A 180 -20.76 -19.83 -23.89
C SER A 180 -21.26 -18.86 -22.84
N ILE A 181 -22.51 -18.98 -22.41
CA ILE A 181 -23.07 -18.15 -21.31
C ILE A 181 -22.32 -18.39 -20.00
N ALA A 182 -22.06 -19.63 -19.64
CA ALA A 182 -21.34 -19.97 -18.40
C ALA A 182 -19.91 -19.41 -18.37
N ILE A 183 -19.21 -19.40 -19.51
CA ILE A 183 -17.87 -18.80 -19.64
C ILE A 183 -17.92 -17.29 -19.38
N ILE A 184 -18.89 -16.59 -19.96
CA ILE A 184 -19.04 -15.14 -19.77
C ILE A 184 -19.40 -14.81 -18.31
N ASP A 185 -20.29 -15.58 -17.68
CA ASP A 185 -20.65 -15.40 -16.27
C ASP A 185 -19.45 -15.60 -15.36
N LYS A 186 -18.62 -16.62 -15.61
CA LYS A 186 -17.38 -16.84 -14.87
C LYS A 186 -16.40 -15.66 -15.05
N GLN A 187 -16.29 -15.13 -16.26
CA GLN A 187 -15.46 -13.94 -16.51
C GLN A 187 -15.96 -12.71 -15.74
N LYS A 188 -17.28 -12.48 -15.71
CA LYS A 188 -17.90 -11.40 -14.91
C LYS A 188 -17.56 -11.53 -13.42
N GLN A 189 -17.69 -12.71 -12.86
CA GLN A 189 -17.34 -12.96 -11.45
C GLN A 189 -15.86 -12.70 -11.17
N ASN A 190 -14.96 -13.15 -12.03
CA ASN A 190 -13.52 -12.91 -11.89
C ASN A 190 -13.17 -11.42 -11.92
N VAL A 191 -13.78 -10.65 -12.83
CA VAL A 191 -13.57 -9.19 -12.90
C VAL A 191 -14.07 -8.50 -11.64
N LEU A 192 -15.22 -8.91 -11.11
CA LEU A 192 -15.76 -8.35 -9.86
C LEU A 192 -14.84 -8.66 -8.67
N ALA A 193 -14.35 -9.89 -8.56
CA ALA A 193 -13.40 -10.28 -7.50
C ALA A 193 -12.10 -9.46 -7.60
N THR A 194 -11.51 -9.36 -8.80
CA THR A 194 -10.30 -8.57 -9.03
C THR A 194 -10.52 -7.09 -8.70
N LYS A 195 -11.68 -6.54 -9.02
CA LYS A 195 -12.03 -5.15 -8.68
C LYS A 195 -12.09 -4.94 -7.17
N THR A 196 -12.74 -5.84 -6.43
CA THR A 196 -12.82 -5.74 -4.96
C THR A 196 -11.47 -5.87 -4.28
N GLU A 197 -10.58 -6.73 -4.79
CA GLU A 197 -9.20 -6.84 -4.30
C GLU A 197 -8.41 -5.55 -4.56
N ASN A 198 -8.54 -4.96 -5.74
CA ASN A 198 -7.89 -3.70 -6.06
C ASN A 198 -8.38 -2.54 -5.18
N GLU A 199 -9.67 -2.47 -4.90
CA GLU A 199 -10.25 -1.49 -3.97
C GLU A 199 -9.68 -1.64 -2.55
N LYS A 200 -9.55 -2.86 -2.04
CA LYS A 200 -8.88 -3.14 -0.75
C LYS A 200 -7.41 -2.71 -0.77
N ALA A 201 -6.69 -2.98 -1.85
CA ALA A 201 -5.30 -2.57 -2.01
C ALA A 201 -5.15 -1.04 -2.04
N ILE A 202 -6.08 -0.31 -2.67
CA ILE A 202 -6.12 1.15 -2.67
C ILE A 202 -6.32 1.71 -1.26
N LEU A 203 -7.27 1.15 -0.50
CA LEU A 203 -7.52 1.57 0.90
C LEU A 203 -6.29 1.32 1.79
N ALA A 204 -5.63 0.17 1.65
CA ALA A 204 -4.39 -0.13 2.37
C ALA A 204 -3.27 0.86 2.02
N LEU A 205 -3.12 1.20 0.74
CA LEU A 205 -2.15 2.18 0.27
C LEU A 205 -2.42 3.58 0.84
N GLU A 206 -3.66 4.01 0.93
CA GLU A 206 -4.04 5.31 1.51
C GLU A 206 -3.72 5.36 3.02
N LYS A 207 -3.96 4.26 3.75
CA LYS A 207 -3.57 4.14 5.15
C LYS A 207 -2.05 4.27 5.33
N GLU A 208 -1.26 3.54 4.55
CA GLU A 208 0.21 3.62 4.60
C GLU A 208 0.73 5.02 4.27
N LYS A 209 0.12 5.70 3.29
CA LYS A 209 0.46 7.11 2.98
C LYS A 209 0.15 8.04 4.14
N ALA A 210 -0.94 7.84 4.86
CA ALA A 210 -1.28 8.67 6.03
C ALA A 210 -0.26 8.47 7.17
N GLU A 211 0.19 7.25 7.42
CA GLU A 211 1.23 6.94 8.40
C GLU A 211 2.58 7.54 8.00
N TYR A 212 2.96 7.40 6.74
CA TYR A 212 4.14 8.03 6.18
C TYR A 212 4.13 9.54 6.36
N LYS A 213 3.01 10.21 6.08
CA LYS A 213 2.83 11.65 6.28
C LYS A 213 3.07 12.06 7.73
N ARG A 214 2.53 11.31 8.71
CA ARG A 214 2.75 11.59 10.14
C ARG A 214 4.24 11.50 10.49
N SER A 215 4.94 10.52 9.94
CA SER A 215 6.37 10.30 10.15
C SER A 215 7.22 11.42 9.54
N LEU A 216 6.88 11.85 8.33
CA LEU A 216 7.54 13.00 7.67
C LEU A 216 7.36 14.29 8.47
N GLY A 217 6.14 14.54 8.98
CA GLY A 217 5.87 15.70 9.85
C GLY A 217 6.72 15.73 11.12
N ARG A 218 7.00 14.56 11.72
CA ARG A 218 7.89 14.47 12.89
C ARG A 218 9.32 14.89 12.54
N ILE A 219 9.85 14.43 11.39
CA ILE A 219 11.22 14.80 10.95
C ILE A 219 11.33 16.31 10.70
N LEU A 220 10.35 16.91 10.04
CA LEU A 220 10.34 18.36 9.81
C LEU A 220 10.30 19.16 11.11
N ASN A 221 9.52 18.70 12.10
CA ASN A 221 9.49 19.32 13.43
C ASN A 221 10.81 19.16 14.17
N GLN A 222 11.50 18.03 14.00
CA GLN A 222 12.82 17.80 14.59
C GLN A 222 13.87 18.78 14.03
N GLN A 223 13.90 18.96 12.71
CA GLN A 223 14.80 19.95 12.08
C GLN A 223 14.52 21.38 12.61
N ARG A 224 13.23 21.74 12.73
CA ARG A 224 12.85 23.04 13.29
C ARG A 224 13.31 23.21 14.74
N SER A 225 13.20 22.16 15.56
CA SER A 225 13.66 22.21 16.96
C SER A 225 15.18 22.46 17.06
N LEU A 226 15.95 21.81 16.17
CA LEU A 226 17.39 22.06 16.09
C LEU A 226 17.69 23.50 15.66
N GLN A 227 17.05 24.00 14.60
CA GLN A 227 17.22 25.38 14.14
C GLN A 227 16.90 26.40 15.27
N ASN A 228 15.82 26.15 16.04
CA ASN A 228 15.46 26.98 17.18
C ASN A 228 16.55 26.95 18.27
N THR A 229 17.13 25.77 18.54
CA THR A 229 18.22 25.62 19.53
C THR A 229 19.47 26.38 19.08
N LEU A 230 19.86 26.22 17.79
CA LEU A 230 21.00 26.93 17.22
C LEU A 230 20.77 28.45 17.23
N ALA A 231 19.55 28.89 16.95
CA ALA A 231 19.20 30.31 17.00
C ALA A 231 19.25 30.88 18.45
N SER A 232 18.79 30.10 19.45
CA SER A 232 18.84 30.53 20.86
C SER A 232 20.26 30.65 21.41
N LEU A 233 21.19 29.91 20.80
CA LEU A 233 22.64 30.00 21.12
C LEU A 233 23.39 31.05 20.31
N ASN A 234 22.70 31.87 19.51
CA ASN A 234 23.27 32.85 18.57
C ASN A 234 24.24 32.25 17.52
N ILE A 235 24.22 30.93 17.32
CA ILE A 235 25.06 30.23 16.32
C ILE A 235 24.54 30.54 14.91
N ILE A 236 23.22 30.62 14.74
CA ILE A 236 22.52 30.98 13.49
C ILE A 236 21.60 32.16 13.81
N LYS A 237 21.76 33.29 13.12
CA LYS A 237 20.80 34.39 13.22
C LYS A 237 19.47 33.99 12.66
N ARG A 238 18.42 34.14 13.46
CA ARG A 238 17.05 34.07 12.96
C ARG A 238 16.85 35.27 12.03
N GLU A 239 16.79 35.07 10.74
CA GLU A 239 16.25 36.09 9.85
C GLU A 239 14.80 36.32 10.26
N ALA A 240 14.47 37.58 10.60
CA ALA A 240 13.12 37.96 11.03
C ALA A 240 12.14 37.46 9.97
N MET A 241 11.20 36.63 10.42
CA MET A 241 10.14 36.10 9.57
C MET A 241 9.24 37.26 9.12
N LYS A 242 9.60 37.93 8.01
CA LYS A 242 8.61 38.55 7.20
C LYS A 242 7.85 37.44 6.49
N PRO A 243 6.53 37.34 6.59
CA PRO A 243 5.76 36.36 5.84
C PRO A 243 5.91 36.70 4.35
N LYS A 244 6.98 36.19 3.71
CA LYS A 244 7.05 36.15 2.27
C LYS A 244 5.92 35.21 1.81
N LYS A 245 4.97 35.72 1.04
CA LYS A 245 4.09 34.88 0.24
C LYS A 245 4.95 33.77 -0.35
N ALA A 246 4.59 32.51 -0.03
CA ALA A 246 5.31 31.34 -0.51
C ALA A 246 5.51 31.49 -2.04
N PRO A 247 6.75 31.39 -2.54
CA PRO A 247 6.94 31.40 -4.00
C PRO A 247 6.21 30.18 -4.56
N PRO A 248 5.44 30.33 -5.64
CA PRO A 248 4.65 29.23 -6.23
C PRO A 248 5.46 28.03 -6.71
N SER A 249 6.79 28.13 -6.67
CA SER A 249 7.71 27.10 -7.19
C SER A 249 8.17 26.03 -6.19
N LEU A 250 7.77 26.07 -4.90
CA LEU A 250 8.21 25.06 -3.90
C LEU A 250 7.38 23.77 -3.94
N VAL A 251 6.31 23.74 -4.70
CA VAL A 251 5.50 22.55 -4.94
C VAL A 251 5.46 22.31 -6.44
N ALA A 252 6.52 21.72 -6.98
CA ALA A 252 6.43 21.10 -8.29
C ALA A 252 5.51 19.87 -8.16
N GLN A 253 4.19 20.12 -8.21
CA GLN A 253 3.22 19.05 -8.33
C GLN A 253 3.43 18.38 -9.69
N LYS A 254 3.85 17.13 -9.71
CA LYS A 254 3.69 16.29 -10.90
C LYS A 254 2.22 16.35 -11.32
N PRO A 255 1.89 16.48 -12.62
CA PRO A 255 0.51 16.42 -13.08
C PRO A 255 -0.14 15.14 -12.58
N GLY A 256 -1.25 15.25 -11.80
CA GLY A 256 -2.00 14.12 -11.25
C GLY A 256 -1.83 13.85 -9.75
N SER A 257 -1.04 14.64 -9.00
CA SER A 257 -0.98 14.50 -7.54
C SER A 257 -2.11 15.28 -6.86
N LYS A 258 -2.87 14.59 -5.97
CA LYS A 258 -3.88 15.23 -5.12
C LYS A 258 -3.25 16.33 -4.27
N PRO A 259 -3.96 17.45 -4.00
CA PRO A 259 -3.42 18.55 -3.20
C PRO A 259 -3.02 18.10 -1.81
N LEU A 260 -1.88 18.60 -1.31
CA LEU A 260 -1.40 18.36 0.05
C LEU A 260 -2.44 18.85 1.07
N PRO A 261 -2.73 18.05 2.12
CA PRO A 261 -3.60 18.47 3.21
C PRO A 261 -3.02 19.67 3.99
N GLN A 262 -3.91 20.48 4.58
CA GLN A 262 -3.61 21.79 5.15
C GLN A 262 -2.42 21.83 6.13
N GLY A 263 -2.35 20.91 7.11
CA GLY A 263 -1.25 20.89 8.10
C GLY A 263 0.14 20.52 7.52
N THR A 264 0.21 19.87 6.37
CA THR A 264 1.49 19.58 5.67
C THR A 264 1.91 20.78 4.82
N ARG A 265 0.93 21.52 4.26
CA ARG A 265 1.18 22.79 3.57
C ARG A 265 1.77 23.84 4.50
N GLU A 266 1.27 23.91 5.72
CA GLU A 266 1.79 24.84 6.75
C GLU A 266 3.21 24.46 7.19
N ALA A 267 3.51 23.17 7.41
CA ALA A 267 4.84 22.71 7.75
C ALA A 267 5.86 22.96 6.63
N VAL A 268 5.46 22.77 5.35
CA VAL A 268 6.29 23.02 4.18
C VAL A 268 6.44 24.54 3.91
N ALA A 269 5.37 25.32 4.06
CA ALA A 269 5.40 26.77 3.86
C ALA A 269 6.25 27.49 4.92
N GLN A 270 6.41 26.90 6.10
CA GLN A 270 7.27 27.42 7.17
C GLN A 270 8.72 26.92 7.10
N TYR A 271 9.04 25.99 6.20
CA TYR A 271 10.40 25.53 6.00
C TYR A 271 11.16 26.55 5.13
N GLN A 272 12.17 27.18 5.71
CA GLN A 272 13.12 28.01 4.98
C GLN A 272 14.45 27.27 4.87
N PRO A 273 15.01 27.09 3.68
CA PRO A 273 16.34 26.51 3.54
C PRO A 273 17.34 27.47 4.18
N SER A 274 18.17 26.91 5.06
CA SER A 274 19.24 27.67 5.72
C SER A 274 20.33 28.06 4.71
N LYS A 275 21.05 29.14 5.00
CA LYS A 275 22.22 29.54 4.20
C LYS A 275 23.26 28.44 4.25
N THR A 276 23.81 28.08 3.10
CA THR A 276 24.91 27.11 2.96
C THR A 276 26.19 27.82 2.52
N ALA A 277 27.33 27.30 2.95
CA ALA A 277 28.64 27.76 2.55
C ALA A 277 29.55 26.57 2.24
N SER A 278 30.53 26.76 1.38
CA SER A 278 31.57 25.77 1.15
C SER A 278 32.69 25.90 2.16
N TYR A 279 33.25 24.76 2.57
CA TYR A 279 34.40 24.71 3.48
C TYR A 279 35.71 24.88 2.74
N SER A 280 36.52 25.83 3.19
CA SER A 280 37.83 26.11 2.59
C SER A 280 39.00 25.79 3.52
N GLY A 281 38.73 25.24 4.73
CA GLY A 281 39.75 24.88 5.72
C GLY A 281 40.38 23.51 5.47
N VAL A 282 41.33 23.16 6.33
CA VAL A 282 41.98 21.83 6.30
C VAL A 282 41.03 20.76 6.82
N ARG A 283 40.93 19.66 6.08
CA ARG A 283 40.14 18.49 6.50
C ARG A 283 40.69 17.87 7.79
N THR A 284 39.77 17.41 8.60
CA THR A 284 40.06 16.84 9.91
C THR A 284 39.63 15.37 10.03
N ILE A 285 39.79 14.80 11.21
CA ILE A 285 39.36 13.44 11.55
C ILE A 285 37.82 13.32 11.45
N ALA A 286 37.33 12.14 11.19
CA ALA A 286 35.91 11.83 11.30
C ALA A 286 35.48 11.73 12.77
N PRO A 287 34.20 12.00 13.10
CA PRO A 287 33.65 11.84 14.42
C PRO A 287 33.54 10.36 14.87
N LEU A 288 33.59 9.43 13.94
CA LEU A 288 33.54 7.98 14.16
C LEU A 288 34.70 7.31 13.42
N ASP A 289 35.25 6.23 13.96
CA ASP A 289 36.32 5.48 13.32
C ASP A 289 35.85 4.68 12.10
N GLY A 290 34.64 4.12 12.17
CA GLY A 290 34.00 3.43 11.06
C GLY A 290 32.53 3.83 10.95
N TYR A 291 32.09 4.17 9.76
CA TYR A 291 30.68 4.60 9.54
C TYR A 291 30.22 4.42 8.10
N VAL A 292 28.90 4.36 7.94
CA VAL A 292 28.22 4.44 6.66
C VAL A 292 27.33 5.69 6.66
N VAL A 293 27.42 6.50 5.61
CA VAL A 293 26.54 7.67 5.43
C VAL A 293 25.17 7.21 5.01
N THR A 294 24.18 7.35 5.89
CA THR A 294 22.78 6.99 5.65
C THR A 294 21.97 8.14 5.09
N LYS A 295 22.31 9.38 5.47
CA LYS A 295 21.66 10.58 4.96
C LYS A 295 22.73 11.64 4.64
N ARG A 296 22.66 12.18 3.42
CA ARG A 296 23.60 13.17 2.95
C ARG A 296 23.12 14.60 3.21
N PHE A 297 24.05 15.52 3.39
CA PHE A 297 23.80 16.96 3.37
C PHE A 297 23.30 17.41 1.99
N GLY A 298 22.43 18.41 1.96
CA GLY A 298 21.97 19.03 0.72
C GLY A 298 20.49 18.79 0.39
N PRO A 299 20.09 19.12 -0.84
CA PRO A 299 18.69 19.03 -1.25
C PRO A 299 18.24 17.57 -1.36
N TYR A 300 17.10 17.30 -0.76
CA TYR A 300 16.41 16.02 -0.82
C TYR A 300 14.98 16.25 -1.31
N THR A 301 14.52 15.45 -2.25
CA THR A 301 13.12 15.46 -2.70
C THR A 301 12.40 14.24 -2.17
N ASP A 302 11.37 14.46 -1.35
CA ASP A 302 10.54 13.37 -0.83
C ASP A 302 9.86 12.61 -1.98
N PRO A 303 10.04 11.29 -2.07
CA PRO A 303 9.57 10.52 -3.24
C PRO A 303 8.05 10.35 -3.28
N ILE A 304 7.34 10.54 -2.16
CA ILE A 304 5.89 10.34 -2.05
C ILE A 304 5.13 11.62 -2.36
N TYR A 305 5.55 12.73 -1.75
CA TYR A 305 4.88 14.03 -1.87
C TYR A 305 5.60 15.03 -2.77
N GLY A 306 6.83 14.73 -3.23
CA GLY A 306 7.62 15.62 -4.06
C GLY A 306 8.10 16.89 -3.34
N ILE A 307 8.09 16.89 -1.99
CA ILE A 307 8.50 18.03 -1.19
C ILE A 307 10.03 18.14 -1.23
N ARG A 308 10.55 19.32 -1.56
CA ARG A 308 11.97 19.60 -1.45
C ARG A 308 12.33 20.00 -0.04
N ILE A 309 13.25 19.26 0.58
CA ILE A 309 13.78 19.49 1.92
C ILE A 309 15.27 19.64 1.77
N HIS A 310 15.89 20.56 2.52
CA HIS A 310 17.34 20.68 2.59
C HIS A 310 17.84 20.03 3.88
N ASN A 311 18.67 18.98 3.75
CA ASN A 311 19.31 18.35 4.89
C ASN A 311 20.52 19.18 5.32
N GLU A 312 20.49 19.72 6.52
CA GLU A 312 21.53 20.58 7.10
C GLU A 312 22.63 19.77 7.81
N SER A 313 22.48 18.45 7.87
CA SER A 313 23.36 17.51 8.56
C SER A 313 23.61 16.29 7.72
N VAL A 314 24.59 15.49 8.09
CA VAL A 314 24.74 14.10 7.65
C VAL A 314 24.34 13.15 8.76
N SER A 315 23.80 11.99 8.39
CA SER A 315 23.58 10.89 9.32
C SER A 315 24.65 9.83 9.08
N LEU A 316 25.35 9.47 10.14
CA LEU A 316 26.45 8.51 10.12
C LEU A 316 26.06 7.30 10.98
N ARG A 317 25.91 6.14 10.35
CA ARG A 317 25.68 4.87 11.06
C ARG A 317 27.03 4.25 11.38
N PRO A 318 27.36 4.05 12.68
CA PRO A 318 28.61 3.41 13.05
C PRO A 318 28.63 1.95 12.59
N THR A 319 29.83 1.41 12.34
CA THR A 319 30.05 -0.02 12.12
C THR A 319 29.96 -0.82 13.40
N ASP A 320 30.33 -0.22 14.52
CA ASP A 320 30.34 -0.83 15.85
C ASP A 320 29.08 -0.46 16.65
N SER A 321 28.59 -1.38 17.47
CA SER A 321 27.35 -1.23 18.24
C SER A 321 27.41 -0.25 19.41
N ASP A 322 28.61 0.21 19.84
CA ASP A 322 28.84 1.18 20.91
C ASP A 322 30.02 2.09 20.53
N ALA A 323 29.94 2.71 19.37
CA ALA A 323 31.03 3.49 18.79
C ALA A 323 31.32 4.75 19.62
N LYS A 324 32.61 5.03 19.79
CA LYS A 324 33.10 6.26 20.44
C LYS A 324 32.95 7.43 19.48
N VAL A 325 32.32 8.50 19.96
CA VAL A 325 32.20 9.75 19.19
C VAL A 325 33.29 10.70 19.63
N LYS A 326 34.03 11.26 18.68
CA LYS A 326 35.20 12.12 18.89
C LYS A 326 34.92 13.57 18.49
N ALA A 327 35.50 14.50 19.22
CA ALA A 327 35.56 15.91 18.79
C ALA A 327 36.49 16.01 17.58
N ILE A 328 36.00 16.59 16.49
CA ILE A 328 36.78 16.63 15.22
C ILE A 328 37.81 17.77 15.19
N PHE A 329 37.68 18.77 16.06
CA PHE A 329 38.62 19.89 16.24
C PHE A 329 38.82 20.20 17.72
N ASN A 330 39.86 20.97 18.05
CA ASN A 330 39.96 21.62 19.33
C ASN A 330 38.82 22.64 19.50
N GLY A 331 38.21 22.73 20.68
CA GLY A 331 37.12 23.66 20.86
C GLY A 331 36.58 23.73 22.29
N LYS A 332 35.59 24.59 22.51
CA LYS A 332 34.91 24.79 23.77
C LYS A 332 33.50 24.26 23.69
N VAL A 333 33.08 23.44 24.66
CA VAL A 333 31.70 22.94 24.75
C VAL A 333 30.77 24.09 25.13
N ILE A 334 29.79 24.39 24.27
CA ILE A 334 28.79 25.43 24.52
C ILE A 334 27.41 24.85 24.84
N LEU A 335 27.19 23.58 24.53
CA LEU A 335 26.00 22.84 24.90
C LEU A 335 26.34 21.35 25.09
N ALA A 336 25.86 20.76 26.19
CA ALA A 336 25.92 19.31 26.43
C ALA A 336 24.73 18.92 27.31
N LYS A 337 23.63 18.50 26.69
CA LYS A 337 22.40 18.13 27.41
C LYS A 337 21.46 17.24 26.57
N PRO A 338 20.59 16.50 27.26
CA PRO A 338 19.46 15.82 26.54
C PRO A 338 18.43 16.86 26.08
N THR A 339 17.82 16.57 24.94
CA THR A 339 16.73 17.35 24.34
C THR A 339 15.61 16.40 23.88
N ALA A 340 14.37 16.89 23.84
CA ALA A 340 13.21 16.09 23.52
C ALA A 340 13.21 15.55 22.06
N MET A 341 13.89 16.27 21.14
CA MET A 341 13.83 15.98 19.71
C MET A 341 15.13 15.45 19.12
N LEU A 342 16.27 15.73 19.76
CA LEU A 342 17.61 15.41 19.24
C LEU A 342 18.38 14.48 20.17
N GLU A 343 17.70 13.95 21.18
CA GLU A 343 18.32 13.11 22.24
C GLU A 343 19.45 13.84 22.94
N ASN A 344 20.58 13.19 23.21
CA ASN A 344 21.72 13.86 23.76
C ASN A 344 22.46 14.64 22.67
N VAL A 345 22.66 15.93 22.89
CA VAL A 345 23.31 16.85 21.97
C VAL A 345 24.53 17.48 22.62
N ILE A 346 25.62 17.51 21.87
CA ILE A 346 26.80 18.27 22.18
C ILE A 346 27.05 19.28 21.08
N ILE A 347 27.29 20.54 21.44
CA ILE A 347 27.71 21.58 20.49
C ILE A 347 29.06 22.10 20.97
N ILE A 348 30.04 22.11 20.07
CA ILE A 348 31.38 22.57 20.31
C ILE A 348 31.65 23.79 19.42
N GLU A 349 32.08 24.88 20.02
CA GLU A 349 32.58 26.07 19.34
C GLU A 349 34.07 25.92 19.08
N HIS A 350 34.46 26.18 17.85
CA HIS A 350 35.85 26.16 17.39
C HIS A 350 36.31 27.54 16.91
N ASP A 351 37.56 27.65 16.56
CA ASP A 351 38.10 28.88 16.01
C ASP A 351 37.40 29.28 14.69
N ASN A 352 37.52 30.52 14.28
CA ASN A 352 36.94 31.09 13.06
C ASN A 352 35.42 31.03 12.96
N GLY A 353 34.69 30.94 14.09
CA GLY A 353 33.22 30.85 14.13
C GLY A 353 32.67 29.54 13.58
N LEU A 354 33.49 28.49 13.61
CA LEU A 354 33.03 27.12 13.27
C LEU A 354 32.39 26.47 14.50
N HIS A 355 31.29 25.77 14.28
CA HIS A 355 30.64 24.97 15.31
C HIS A 355 30.36 23.58 14.78
N THR A 356 30.54 22.58 15.64
CA THR A 356 30.16 21.20 15.36
C THR A 356 29.06 20.74 16.28
N ILE A 357 28.04 20.10 15.73
CA ILE A 357 26.85 19.60 16.44
C ILE A 357 26.83 18.10 16.30
N TYR A 358 26.79 17.43 17.45
CA TYR A 358 26.71 15.98 17.57
C TYR A 358 25.40 15.67 18.27
N ALA A 359 24.44 15.08 17.54
CA ALA A 359 23.11 14.75 18.07
C ALA A 359 22.81 13.27 17.91
N HIS A 360 21.78 12.80 18.58
CA HIS A 360 21.41 11.38 18.69
C HIS A 360 22.47 10.52 19.38
N LEU A 361 23.24 11.12 20.31
CA LEU A 361 24.17 10.37 21.14
C LEU A 361 23.39 9.47 22.10
N ASP A 362 23.88 8.25 22.29
CA ASP A 362 23.36 7.36 23.32
C ASP A 362 23.77 7.84 24.74
N LYS A 363 25.01 8.29 24.88
CA LYS A 363 25.55 8.80 26.13
C LYS A 363 26.49 9.96 25.84
N ILE A 364 26.42 11.01 26.66
CA ILE A 364 27.45 12.04 26.76
C ILE A 364 28.52 11.52 27.70
N ALA A 365 29.79 11.72 27.37
CA ALA A 365 30.89 11.36 28.28
C ALA A 365 30.81 12.22 29.57
N PRO A 366 30.95 11.62 30.75
CA PRO A 366 30.81 12.36 32.03
C PRO A 366 31.74 13.56 32.16
N THR A 367 32.86 13.51 31.46
CA THR A 367 33.87 14.59 31.42
C THR A 367 33.46 15.78 30.57
N VAL A 368 32.40 15.68 29.76
CA VAL A 368 31.98 16.74 28.83
C VAL A 368 30.93 17.61 29.47
N VAL A 369 31.38 18.78 29.94
CA VAL A 369 30.52 19.79 30.56
C VAL A 369 30.62 21.11 29.79
N VAL A 370 29.58 21.94 29.90
CA VAL A 370 29.54 23.26 29.25
C VAL A 370 30.68 24.12 29.80
N GLY A 371 31.40 24.80 28.91
CA GLY A 371 32.56 25.63 29.22
C GLY A 371 33.91 24.91 29.13
N GLN A 372 33.94 23.58 29.09
CA GLN A 372 35.17 22.79 28.98
C GLN A 372 35.82 22.94 27.58
N ARG A 373 37.14 23.03 27.57
CA ARG A 373 37.95 22.95 26.36
C ARG A 373 38.33 21.50 26.06
N LEU A 374 38.06 21.06 24.86
CA LEU A 374 38.36 19.73 24.34
C LEU A 374 39.47 19.79 23.28
N LYS A 375 40.31 18.79 23.28
CA LYS A 375 41.29 18.58 22.18
C LYS A 375 40.65 17.76 21.10
N GLN A 376 41.11 17.92 19.86
CA GLN A 376 40.78 17.05 18.75
C GLN A 376 41.01 15.56 19.12
N GLY A 377 40.12 14.68 18.77
CA GLY A 377 40.16 13.27 19.11
C GLY A 377 39.62 12.92 20.50
N ALA A 378 39.31 13.91 21.36
CA ALA A 378 38.71 13.65 22.66
C ALA A 378 37.35 12.92 22.48
N ILE A 379 37.13 11.88 23.31
CA ILE A 379 35.86 11.13 23.28
C ILE A 379 34.81 11.99 23.98
N ILE A 380 33.76 12.34 23.26
CA ILE A 380 32.68 13.20 23.73
C ILE A 380 31.42 12.42 24.09
N GLY A 381 31.26 11.20 23.57
CA GLY A 381 30.09 10.38 23.83
C GLY A 381 30.18 9.03 23.14
N ARG A 382 29.05 8.36 23.12
CA ARG A 382 28.88 7.08 22.41
C ARG A 382 27.61 7.06 21.58
N VAL A 383 27.63 6.30 20.49
CA VAL A 383 26.49 6.10 19.61
C VAL A 383 26.44 4.64 19.13
N ALA A 384 25.24 4.05 19.18
CA ALA A 384 25.02 2.68 18.73
C ALA A 384 24.33 2.59 17.37
N ARG A 385 23.54 3.59 16.98
CA ARG A 385 22.67 3.48 15.80
C ARG A 385 23.00 4.48 14.72
N GLU A 386 22.88 5.75 15.00
CA GLU A 386 23.08 6.82 14.01
C GLU A 386 23.45 8.13 14.68
N LEU A 387 24.56 8.69 14.30
CA LEU A 387 25.02 10.01 14.71
C LEU A 387 24.52 11.04 13.71
N MET A 388 23.72 12.00 14.16
CA MET A 388 23.44 13.19 13.34
C MET A 388 24.58 14.19 13.57
N PHE A 389 25.33 14.45 12.52
CA PHE A 389 26.49 15.33 12.54
C PHE A 389 26.28 16.54 11.64
N GLN A 390 26.48 17.73 12.19
CA GLN A 390 26.26 18.99 11.51
C GLN A 390 27.42 19.95 11.77
N VAL A 391 27.76 20.74 10.74
CA VAL A 391 28.79 21.76 10.81
C VAL A 391 28.21 23.11 10.39
N THR A 392 28.50 24.16 11.16
CA THR A 392 28.11 25.53 10.79
C THR A 392 29.31 26.45 10.90
N GLN A 393 29.35 27.48 10.07
CA GLN A 393 30.37 28.55 10.16
C GLN A 393 29.71 29.88 9.83
N ARG A 394 29.93 30.90 10.67
CA ARG A 394 29.48 32.28 10.44
C ARG A 394 28.03 32.39 9.95
N ASN A 395 27.10 31.70 10.59
CA ASN A 395 25.69 31.71 10.27
C ASN A 395 25.27 30.91 8.98
N ALA A 396 26.15 30.04 8.46
CA ALA A 396 25.85 29.18 7.33
C ALA A 396 26.10 27.71 7.67
N HIS A 397 25.33 26.81 7.09
CA HIS A 397 25.56 25.37 7.19
C HIS A 397 26.61 24.94 6.16
N ILE A 398 27.50 24.06 6.60
CA ILE A 398 28.56 23.48 5.76
C ILE A 398 28.28 21.99 5.61
N ASP A 399 28.52 21.46 4.40
CA ASP A 399 28.48 20.01 4.20
C ASP A 399 29.58 19.35 5.06
N PRO A 400 29.19 18.54 6.08
CA PRO A 400 30.16 17.91 6.96
C PRO A 400 31.18 17.01 6.23
N MET A 401 30.80 16.47 5.05
CA MET A 401 31.70 15.63 4.25
C MET A 401 32.83 16.42 3.57
N GLN A 402 32.73 17.74 3.52
CA GLN A 402 33.84 18.61 3.10
C GLN A 402 34.85 18.83 4.23
N VAL A 403 34.45 18.65 5.49
CA VAL A 403 35.24 18.94 6.69
C VAL A 403 36.02 17.72 7.16
N ILE A 404 35.41 16.53 7.10
CA ILE A 404 36.03 15.28 7.59
C ILE A 404 36.69 14.49 6.46
N ARG A 405 37.65 13.63 6.85
CA ARG A 405 38.34 12.70 5.93
C ARG A 405 37.61 11.37 5.84
#